data_45e3315a63662f71a2d6743cc69c1113
#
_entry.id   45e3315a63662f71a2d6743cc69c1113
#
_cell.length_a   1.000
_cell.length_b   1.000
_cell.length_c   1.000
_cell.angle_alpha   90.00
_cell.angle_beta   90.00
_cell.angle_gamma   90.00
#
_symmetry.space_group_name_H-M   'P 1'
#
loop_
_entity.id
_entity.type
_entity.pdbx_description
1 polymer ?
#
loop_
_entity_poly.entity_id
_entity_poly.type
_entity_poly.pdbx_seq_one_letter_code
_entity_poly.pdbx_strand_id
1 'polypeptide(L)'
;MTLNVKSPILGFEDVRSVEITELENGFFKLTSKERDANKEPVSFTIIDPYVVRPDYDFELPTPYQVLMDISNDSQLRVFNMVMLSRTIEESGVNFLAPLVCNMNNNTISQVVLDPKFYPEYSQTDKIGTLLNKNVFTVKGPILGFEDITKVEITPLDKFFVTMKSVESGAEHKNTSFTLINPYVLRSDYSFDVPTPYQVLLDINDRSNLRVYNMVMLGKTIGESGVNFIAPIVCNVKNNTMAQIVLDPKDYVEYSQAEKISNFLS
;
A
#
# COMPACT_ATOMS: atom_id res chain seq x y z
N MET A 1 -23.55 1.75 2.97
CA MET A 1 -23.45 2.80 1.94
C MET A 1 -24.03 2.23 0.64
N THR A 2 -25.00 2.93 0.03
CA THR A 2 -25.66 2.49 -1.22
C THR A 2 -25.11 3.27 -2.42
N LEU A 3 -24.75 2.57 -3.51
CA LEU A 3 -24.13 3.13 -4.70
C LEU A 3 -24.87 2.65 -5.96
N ASN A 4 -25.01 3.55 -6.94
CA ASN A 4 -25.58 3.25 -8.25
C ASN A 4 -24.50 2.73 -9.20
N VAL A 5 -24.75 1.59 -9.84
CA VAL A 5 -23.82 0.96 -10.78
C VAL A 5 -23.88 1.70 -12.12
N LYS A 6 -22.75 2.26 -12.55
CA LYS A 6 -22.63 2.99 -13.83
C LYS A 6 -22.04 2.12 -14.94
N SER A 7 -20.97 1.36 -14.64
CA SER A 7 -20.46 0.30 -15.51
C SER A 7 -20.76 -1.05 -14.87
N PRO A 8 -21.24 -2.03 -15.63
CA PRO A 8 -21.66 -3.32 -15.07
C PRO A 8 -20.57 -4.02 -14.29
N ILE A 9 -20.98 -4.77 -13.26
CA ILE A 9 -20.13 -5.74 -12.61
C ILE A 9 -20.05 -6.97 -13.50
N LEU A 10 -18.86 -7.38 -13.92
CA LEU A 10 -18.62 -8.46 -14.86
C LEU A 10 -19.31 -9.77 -14.40
N GLY A 11 -20.14 -10.32 -15.28
CA GLY A 11 -20.97 -11.50 -15.01
C GLY A 11 -22.25 -11.21 -14.21
N PHE A 12 -22.50 -9.94 -13.85
CA PHE A 12 -23.67 -9.48 -13.09
C PHE A 12 -24.21 -8.17 -13.68
N GLU A 13 -24.39 -8.13 -14.99
CA GLU A 13 -24.77 -6.95 -15.76
C GLU A 13 -26.18 -6.44 -15.42
N ASP A 14 -26.95 -7.26 -14.73
CA ASP A 14 -28.30 -6.93 -14.25
C ASP A 14 -28.34 -6.19 -12.91
N VAL A 15 -27.20 -6.04 -12.23
CA VAL A 15 -27.11 -5.28 -10.96
C VAL A 15 -27.13 -3.78 -11.23
N ARG A 16 -28.10 -3.07 -10.64
CA ARG A 16 -28.31 -1.62 -10.82
C ARG A 16 -27.80 -0.80 -9.65
N SER A 17 -27.94 -1.33 -8.46
CA SER A 17 -27.42 -0.69 -7.25
C SER A 17 -26.88 -1.71 -6.26
N VAL A 18 -25.92 -1.27 -5.47
CA VAL A 18 -25.24 -2.12 -4.47
C VAL A 18 -25.17 -1.41 -3.13
N GLU A 19 -25.11 -2.19 -2.07
CA GLU A 19 -24.78 -1.73 -0.72
C GLU A 19 -23.43 -2.28 -0.31
N ILE A 20 -22.55 -1.41 0.20
CA ILE A 20 -21.27 -1.79 0.78
C ILE A 20 -21.37 -1.64 2.30
N THR A 21 -21.08 -2.75 3.01
CA THR A 21 -21.03 -2.85 4.46
C THR A 21 -19.62 -3.22 4.89
N GLU A 22 -19.07 -2.50 5.85
CA GLU A 22 -17.75 -2.79 6.40
C GLU A 22 -17.77 -4.09 7.22
N LEU A 23 -16.72 -4.87 7.06
CA LEU A 23 -16.37 -6.02 7.86
C LEU A 23 -15.09 -5.68 8.66
N GLU A 24 -14.36 -6.68 9.11
CA GLU A 24 -13.10 -6.49 9.83
C GLU A 24 -11.90 -6.49 8.89
N ASN A 25 -10.78 -5.90 9.34
CA ASN A 25 -9.46 -5.98 8.70
C ASN A 25 -9.42 -5.51 7.23
N GLY A 26 -10.16 -4.45 6.89
CA GLY A 26 -10.20 -3.89 5.54
C GLY A 26 -11.03 -4.68 4.53
N PHE A 27 -11.78 -5.69 4.99
CA PHE A 27 -12.76 -6.39 4.18
C PHE A 27 -14.12 -5.68 4.26
N PHE A 28 -14.88 -5.82 3.17
CA PHE A 28 -16.24 -5.29 3.04
C PHE A 28 -17.12 -6.33 2.33
N LYS A 29 -18.40 -6.23 2.57
CA LYS A 29 -19.43 -6.99 1.84
C LYS A 29 -20.13 -6.05 0.87
N LEU A 30 -20.12 -6.39 -0.41
CA LEU A 30 -20.91 -5.74 -1.44
C LEU A 30 -22.14 -6.60 -1.72
N THR A 31 -23.33 -6.05 -1.57
CA THR A 31 -24.61 -6.76 -1.79
C THR A 31 -25.44 -6.01 -2.81
N SER A 32 -25.96 -6.70 -3.82
CA SER A 32 -26.89 -6.09 -4.77
C SER A 32 -28.20 -5.73 -4.10
N LYS A 33 -28.69 -4.50 -4.36
CA LYS A 33 -29.99 -4.02 -3.87
C LYS A 33 -31.06 -4.08 -4.95
N GLU A 34 -30.70 -3.66 -6.14
CA GLU A 34 -31.58 -3.67 -7.30
C GLU A 34 -30.98 -4.53 -8.39
N ARG A 35 -31.76 -5.48 -8.85
CA ARG A 35 -31.47 -6.37 -9.99
C ARG A 35 -32.67 -6.42 -10.90
N ASP A 36 -32.48 -6.86 -12.14
CA ASP A 36 -33.57 -7.15 -13.05
C ASP A 36 -34.57 -8.11 -12.40
N ALA A 37 -35.86 -7.97 -12.72
CA ALA A 37 -36.96 -8.62 -12.03
C ALA A 37 -36.76 -10.13 -11.78
N ASN A 38 -37.11 -10.58 -10.58
CA ASN A 38 -37.10 -11.97 -10.13
C ASN A 38 -35.74 -12.64 -9.91
N LYS A 39 -34.66 -11.88 -9.74
CA LYS A 39 -33.35 -12.44 -9.36
C LYS A 39 -33.05 -12.24 -7.88
N GLU A 40 -32.57 -13.29 -7.24
CA GLU A 40 -32.10 -13.22 -5.85
C GLU A 40 -30.90 -12.26 -5.68
N PRO A 41 -30.79 -11.58 -4.53
CA PRO A 41 -29.63 -10.75 -4.24
C PRO A 41 -28.33 -11.55 -4.32
N VAL A 42 -27.29 -10.94 -4.89
CA VAL A 42 -25.92 -11.48 -4.86
C VAL A 42 -25.06 -10.71 -3.89
N SER A 43 -24.11 -11.38 -3.31
CA SER A 43 -23.12 -10.75 -2.41
C SER A 43 -21.72 -11.17 -2.78
N PHE A 44 -20.80 -10.23 -2.65
CA PHE A 44 -19.37 -10.41 -2.90
C PHE A 44 -18.58 -9.94 -1.68
N THR A 45 -17.49 -10.62 -1.41
CA THR A 45 -16.46 -10.09 -0.52
C THR A 45 -15.53 -9.21 -1.33
N ILE A 46 -15.29 -8.03 -0.84
CA ILE A 46 -14.36 -7.06 -1.43
C ILE A 46 -13.38 -6.60 -0.35
N ILE A 47 -12.22 -6.11 -0.76
CA ILE A 47 -11.17 -5.63 0.13
C ILE A 47 -10.73 -4.23 -0.30
N ASP A 48 -10.35 -3.41 0.68
CA ASP A 48 -9.54 -2.23 0.42
C ASP A 48 -8.15 -2.70 -0.05
N PRO A 49 -7.78 -2.47 -1.32
CA PRO A 49 -6.54 -3.03 -1.88
C PRO A 49 -5.29 -2.55 -1.14
N TYR A 50 -5.32 -1.36 -0.58
CA TYR A 50 -4.16 -0.75 0.08
C TYR A 50 -3.77 -1.47 1.38
N VAL A 51 -4.68 -2.25 1.98
CA VAL A 51 -4.39 -3.11 3.14
C VAL A 51 -3.40 -4.23 2.79
N VAL A 52 -3.51 -4.80 1.59
CA VAL A 52 -2.68 -5.94 1.15
C VAL A 52 -1.65 -5.56 0.09
N ARG A 53 -1.84 -4.44 -0.58
CA ARG A 53 -0.96 -3.92 -1.62
C ARG A 53 -0.92 -2.38 -1.55
N PRO A 54 -0.12 -1.80 -0.62
CA PRO A 54 -0.08 -0.34 -0.39
C PRO A 54 0.37 0.47 -1.61
N ASP A 55 1.08 -0.16 -2.54
CA ASP A 55 1.57 0.39 -3.81
C ASP A 55 0.61 0.14 -4.99
N TYR A 56 -0.64 -0.26 -4.72
CA TYR A 56 -1.63 -0.44 -5.77
C TYR A 56 -1.98 0.90 -6.40
N ASP A 57 -1.67 1.04 -7.68
CA ASP A 57 -1.91 2.26 -8.45
C ASP A 57 -2.33 1.92 -9.87
N PHE A 58 -3.20 2.72 -10.45
CA PHE A 58 -3.62 2.61 -11.83
C PHE A 58 -4.21 3.93 -12.33
N GLU A 59 -4.06 4.19 -13.59
CA GLU A 59 -4.71 5.31 -14.25
C GLU A 59 -6.17 4.96 -14.53
N LEU A 60 -7.09 5.81 -14.05
CA LEU A 60 -8.51 5.64 -14.34
C LEU A 60 -8.81 6.10 -15.77
N PRO A 61 -9.25 5.20 -16.68
CA PRO A 61 -9.48 5.58 -18.07
C PRO A 61 -10.56 6.65 -18.22
N THR A 62 -10.33 7.62 -19.10
CA THR A 62 -11.23 8.76 -19.35
C THR A 62 -12.71 8.38 -19.51
N PRO A 63 -13.10 7.28 -20.21
CA PRO A 63 -14.51 6.89 -20.32
C PRO A 63 -15.18 6.66 -18.95
N TYR A 64 -14.46 6.10 -17.98
CA TYR A 64 -14.98 5.90 -16.62
C TYR A 64 -15.05 7.21 -15.83
N GLN A 65 -14.09 8.11 -16.03
CA GLN A 65 -14.13 9.45 -15.41
C GLN A 65 -15.39 10.20 -15.84
N VAL A 66 -15.70 10.21 -17.13
CA VAL A 66 -16.90 10.84 -17.69
C VAL A 66 -18.17 10.13 -17.19
N LEU A 67 -18.20 8.79 -17.24
CA LEU A 67 -19.38 8.00 -16.86
C LEU A 67 -19.78 8.20 -15.38
N MET A 68 -18.80 8.41 -14.51
CA MET A 68 -18.99 8.58 -13.09
C MET A 68 -18.94 10.04 -12.62
N ASP A 69 -18.85 10.99 -13.57
CA ASP A 69 -18.75 12.43 -13.29
C ASP A 69 -17.62 12.75 -12.28
N ILE A 70 -16.40 12.25 -12.60
CA ILE A 70 -15.21 12.43 -11.77
C ILE A 70 -14.49 13.71 -12.16
N SER A 71 -14.20 14.54 -11.15
CA SER A 71 -13.39 15.76 -11.23
C SER A 71 -12.21 15.69 -10.25
N ASN A 72 -11.38 16.72 -10.25
CA ASN A 72 -10.23 16.81 -9.33
C ASN A 72 -10.64 16.84 -7.85
N ASP A 73 -11.87 17.29 -7.56
CA ASP A 73 -12.41 17.37 -6.19
C ASP A 73 -13.17 16.11 -5.77
N SER A 74 -13.21 15.09 -6.63
CA SER A 74 -13.94 13.86 -6.35
C SER A 74 -13.25 13.03 -5.27
N GLN A 75 -14.03 12.63 -4.27
CA GLN A 75 -13.61 11.68 -3.25
C GLN A 75 -13.81 10.25 -3.77
N LEU A 76 -12.73 9.61 -4.15
CA LEU A 76 -12.77 8.26 -4.69
C LEU A 76 -12.40 7.24 -3.62
N ARG A 77 -13.07 6.08 -3.66
CA ARG A 77 -12.65 4.86 -2.96
C ARG A 77 -12.49 3.73 -3.96
N VAL A 78 -11.52 2.89 -3.71
CA VAL A 78 -11.25 1.72 -4.54
C VAL A 78 -11.42 0.46 -3.70
N PHE A 79 -12.02 -0.56 -4.29
CA PHE A 79 -12.10 -1.89 -3.73
C PHE A 79 -11.76 -2.93 -4.79
N ASN A 80 -11.29 -4.10 -4.35
CA ASN A 80 -11.06 -5.22 -5.24
C ASN A 80 -11.86 -6.44 -4.78
N MET A 81 -12.38 -7.21 -5.74
CA MET A 81 -13.11 -8.43 -5.45
C MET A 81 -12.18 -9.50 -4.89
N VAL A 82 -12.66 -10.22 -3.89
CA VAL A 82 -11.97 -11.34 -3.25
C VAL A 82 -12.66 -12.64 -3.63
N MET A 83 -11.90 -13.56 -4.19
CA MET A 83 -12.31 -14.94 -4.39
C MET A 83 -11.95 -15.72 -3.14
N LEU A 84 -12.95 -15.96 -2.28
CA LEU A 84 -12.76 -16.65 -1.02
C LEU A 84 -12.33 -18.11 -1.24
N SER A 85 -11.33 -18.54 -0.46
CA SER A 85 -10.86 -19.92 -0.36
C SER A 85 -11.11 -20.47 1.05
N ARG A 86 -10.44 -21.59 1.42
CA ARG A 86 -10.60 -22.18 2.75
C ARG A 86 -10.05 -21.30 3.87
N THR A 87 -9.00 -20.55 3.58
CA THR A 87 -8.42 -19.56 4.49
C THR A 87 -8.32 -18.20 3.79
N ILE A 88 -8.14 -17.14 4.57
CA ILE A 88 -7.95 -15.79 4.02
C ILE A 88 -6.66 -15.74 3.21
N GLU A 89 -5.59 -16.37 3.67
CA GLU A 89 -4.28 -16.39 3.01
C GLU A 89 -4.33 -17.09 1.64
N GLU A 90 -5.18 -18.10 1.49
CA GLU A 90 -5.39 -18.80 0.21
C GLU A 90 -6.35 -18.08 -0.72
N SER A 91 -7.11 -17.10 -0.21
CA SER A 91 -8.06 -16.32 -0.99
C SER A 91 -7.33 -15.41 -1.99
N GLY A 92 -7.94 -15.24 -3.16
CA GLY A 92 -7.37 -14.44 -4.25
C GLY A 92 -7.99 -13.05 -4.34
N VAL A 93 -7.21 -12.05 -4.69
CA VAL A 93 -7.68 -10.68 -4.99
C VAL A 93 -7.53 -10.40 -6.46
N ASN A 94 -8.57 -9.83 -7.08
CA ASN A 94 -8.55 -9.42 -8.48
C ASN A 94 -8.09 -7.96 -8.61
N PHE A 95 -6.81 -7.74 -8.91
CA PHE A 95 -6.26 -6.39 -9.12
C PHE A 95 -6.46 -5.85 -10.54
N LEU A 96 -6.88 -6.69 -11.50
CA LEU A 96 -7.14 -6.25 -12.88
C LEU A 96 -8.57 -5.74 -13.10
N ALA A 97 -9.44 -5.84 -12.09
CA ALA A 97 -10.82 -5.36 -12.21
C ALA A 97 -11.28 -4.61 -10.94
N PRO A 98 -10.65 -3.47 -10.60
CA PRO A 98 -11.04 -2.69 -9.43
C PRO A 98 -12.46 -2.14 -9.55
N LEU A 99 -13.10 -2.02 -8.39
CA LEU A 99 -14.35 -1.30 -8.20
C LEU A 99 -14.01 0.12 -7.76
N VAL A 100 -14.29 1.11 -8.59
CA VAL A 100 -14.08 2.53 -8.27
C VAL A 100 -15.41 3.14 -7.84
N CYS A 101 -15.42 3.80 -6.68
CA CYS A 101 -16.58 4.47 -6.12
C CYS A 101 -16.35 5.98 -6.10
N ASN A 102 -17.26 6.78 -6.67
CA ASN A 102 -17.29 8.22 -6.47
C ASN A 102 -18.25 8.53 -5.33
N MET A 103 -17.68 8.96 -4.20
CA MET A 103 -18.42 9.21 -2.96
C MET A 103 -19.25 10.48 -2.98
N ASN A 104 -18.94 11.42 -3.90
CA ASN A 104 -19.67 12.69 -4.02
C ASN A 104 -21.06 12.48 -4.61
N ASN A 105 -21.21 11.53 -5.54
CA ASN A 105 -22.48 11.28 -6.24
C ASN A 105 -23.01 9.84 -6.06
N ASN A 106 -22.41 9.07 -5.16
CA ASN A 106 -22.80 7.70 -4.83
C ASN A 106 -22.86 6.77 -6.07
N THR A 107 -21.81 6.78 -6.88
CA THR A 107 -21.70 5.90 -8.05
C THR A 107 -20.55 4.90 -7.90
N ILE A 108 -20.68 3.75 -8.57
CA ILE A 108 -19.67 2.70 -8.62
C ILE A 108 -19.56 2.15 -10.03
N SER A 109 -18.34 1.83 -10.44
CA SER A 109 -18.05 1.14 -11.70
C SER A 109 -16.97 0.09 -11.48
N GLN A 110 -17.09 -1.05 -12.15
CA GLN A 110 -15.98 -1.96 -12.29
C GLN A 110 -15.14 -1.54 -13.49
N VAL A 111 -13.87 -1.23 -13.23
CA VAL A 111 -12.89 -0.83 -14.25
C VAL A 111 -12.09 -2.07 -14.65
N VAL A 112 -11.93 -2.32 -15.94
CA VAL A 112 -11.11 -3.42 -16.44
C VAL A 112 -9.78 -2.87 -16.90
N LEU A 113 -8.70 -3.28 -16.25
CA LEU A 113 -7.33 -2.90 -16.59
C LEU A 113 -6.76 -3.88 -17.61
N ASP A 114 -6.01 -3.36 -18.60
CA ASP A 114 -5.30 -4.21 -19.56
C ASP A 114 -4.02 -4.79 -18.93
N PRO A 115 -3.87 -6.12 -18.83
CA PRO A 115 -2.68 -6.75 -18.26
C PRO A 115 -1.37 -6.38 -18.97
N LYS A 116 -1.43 -5.87 -20.19
CA LYS A 116 -0.24 -5.42 -20.92
C LYS A 116 0.37 -4.16 -20.30
N PHE A 117 -0.46 -3.28 -19.73
CA PHE A 117 -0.01 -2.05 -19.08
C PHE A 117 0.22 -2.25 -17.58
N TYR A 118 -0.34 -3.31 -16.99
CA TYR A 118 -0.26 -3.66 -15.57
C TYR A 118 0.20 -5.11 -15.38
N PRO A 119 1.42 -5.46 -15.86
CA PRO A 119 1.89 -6.85 -15.82
C PRO A 119 2.17 -7.37 -14.40
N GLU A 120 2.27 -6.45 -13.42
CA GLU A 120 2.43 -6.76 -12.00
C GLU A 120 1.12 -7.16 -11.31
N TYR A 121 -0.04 -6.97 -11.95
CA TYR A 121 -1.35 -7.31 -11.41
C TYR A 121 -1.89 -8.60 -12.03
N SER A 122 -2.61 -9.37 -11.21
CA SER A 122 -3.32 -10.55 -11.69
C SER A 122 -4.78 -10.56 -11.22
N GLN A 123 -5.55 -11.51 -11.73
CA GLN A 123 -6.94 -11.71 -11.30
C GLN A 123 -7.05 -12.50 -10.00
N THR A 124 -5.97 -13.11 -9.53
CA THR A 124 -5.99 -14.09 -8.43
C THR A 124 -4.74 -14.04 -7.55
N ASP A 125 -4.25 -12.83 -7.25
CA ASP A 125 -3.12 -12.68 -6.32
C ASP A 125 -3.51 -13.15 -4.93
N LYS A 126 -2.82 -14.16 -4.39
CA LYS A 126 -3.13 -14.72 -3.07
C LYS A 126 -2.82 -13.72 -1.97
N ILE A 127 -3.78 -13.53 -1.05
CA ILE A 127 -3.64 -12.61 0.09
C ILE A 127 -2.41 -12.96 0.94
N GLY A 128 -2.18 -14.24 1.23
CA GLY A 128 -1.00 -14.66 1.99
C GLY A 128 0.32 -14.27 1.31
N THR A 129 0.38 -14.35 -0.03
CA THR A 129 1.56 -13.89 -0.78
C THR A 129 1.73 -12.37 -0.70
N LEU A 130 0.62 -11.62 -0.74
CA LEU A 130 0.62 -10.17 -0.65
C LEU A 130 1.01 -9.69 0.76
N LEU A 131 0.47 -10.31 1.79
CA LEU A 131 0.82 -10.01 3.19
C LEU A 131 2.29 -10.32 3.46
N ASN A 132 2.81 -11.43 2.94
CA ASN A 132 4.23 -11.77 3.05
C ASN A 132 5.15 -10.76 2.32
N LYS A 133 4.65 -9.99 1.34
CA LYS A 133 5.42 -8.90 0.70
C LYS A 133 5.71 -7.74 1.65
N ASN A 134 5.04 -7.67 2.80
CA ASN A 134 5.31 -6.67 3.83
C ASN A 134 6.27 -7.17 4.92
N VAL A 135 6.65 -8.45 4.87
CA VAL A 135 7.68 -9.03 5.77
C VAL A 135 9.00 -9.06 5.04
N PHE A 136 9.98 -8.34 5.60
CA PHE A 136 11.32 -8.19 5.02
C PHE A 136 12.37 -8.88 5.88
N THR A 137 13.28 -9.61 5.23
CA THR A 137 14.51 -10.10 5.87
C THR A 137 15.51 -8.95 5.96
N VAL A 138 15.99 -8.67 7.16
CA VAL A 138 17.00 -7.65 7.42
C VAL A 138 18.37 -8.20 6.98
N LYS A 139 18.95 -7.64 5.94
CA LYS A 139 20.26 -8.02 5.40
C LYS A 139 21.38 -7.11 5.89
N GLY A 140 21.11 -5.78 5.93
CA GLY A 140 21.99 -4.82 6.59
C GLY A 140 21.36 -4.40 7.91
N PRO A 141 22.10 -4.41 9.02
CA PRO A 141 21.54 -4.24 10.36
C PRO A 141 20.85 -2.88 10.53
N ILE A 142 19.84 -2.85 11.38
CA ILE A 142 19.25 -1.62 11.88
C ILE A 142 20.14 -1.15 13.02
N LEU A 143 20.70 0.06 12.93
CA LEU A 143 21.65 0.58 13.91
C LEU A 143 21.08 0.61 15.32
N GLY A 144 21.77 -0.05 16.26
CA GLY A 144 21.34 -0.22 17.65
C GLY A 144 20.31 -1.34 17.86
N PHE A 145 19.97 -2.10 16.79
CA PHE A 145 18.99 -3.19 16.81
C PHE A 145 19.46 -4.34 15.91
N GLU A 146 20.72 -4.71 16.03
CA GLU A 146 21.42 -5.64 15.14
C GLU A 146 20.91 -7.08 15.23
N ASP A 147 20.18 -7.42 16.30
CA ASP A 147 19.57 -8.73 16.54
C ASP A 147 18.20 -8.91 15.82
N ILE A 148 17.66 -7.84 15.21
CA ILE A 148 16.44 -7.93 14.42
C ILE A 148 16.78 -8.53 13.06
N THR A 149 16.20 -9.69 12.75
CA THR A 149 16.45 -10.43 11.49
C THR A 149 15.30 -10.35 10.51
N LYS A 150 14.07 -10.11 11.00
CA LYS A 150 12.89 -9.87 10.14
C LYS A 150 11.99 -8.80 10.74
N VAL A 151 11.43 -8.02 9.85
CA VAL A 151 10.45 -6.98 10.19
C VAL A 151 9.22 -7.07 9.30
N GLU A 152 8.09 -6.65 9.83
CA GLU A 152 6.85 -6.42 9.09
C GLU A 152 6.64 -4.91 8.97
N ILE A 153 6.37 -4.42 7.75
CA ILE A 153 6.08 -3.01 7.48
C ILE A 153 4.62 -2.90 7.06
N THR A 154 3.82 -2.21 7.88
CA THR A 154 2.38 -2.02 7.65
C THR A 154 2.01 -0.55 7.63
N PRO A 155 1.05 -0.12 6.80
CA PRO A 155 0.54 1.24 6.82
C PRO A 155 -0.01 1.60 8.22
N LEU A 156 0.34 2.79 8.70
CA LEU A 156 -0.24 3.38 9.92
C LEU A 156 -1.32 4.38 9.54
N ASP A 157 -1.02 5.24 8.57
CA ASP A 157 -1.96 6.18 7.96
C ASP A 157 -1.52 6.54 6.52
N LYS A 158 -2.01 7.66 5.99
CA LYS A 158 -1.67 8.12 4.62
C LYS A 158 -0.16 8.40 4.41
N PHE A 159 0.57 8.76 5.46
CA PHE A 159 1.96 9.24 5.36
C PHE A 159 2.96 8.33 6.08
N PHE A 160 2.51 7.69 7.16
CA PHE A 160 3.36 6.91 8.04
C PHE A 160 3.11 5.41 7.88
N VAL A 161 4.16 4.64 8.11
CA VAL A 161 4.10 3.18 8.22
C VAL A 161 4.74 2.75 9.55
N THR A 162 4.30 1.61 10.07
CA THR A 162 4.91 0.96 11.22
C THR A 162 5.82 -0.16 10.73
N MET A 163 7.06 -0.20 11.20
CA MET A 163 7.97 -1.33 11.04
C MET A 163 8.10 -2.04 12.37
N LYS A 164 7.65 -3.29 12.45
CA LYS A 164 7.65 -4.10 13.66
C LYS A 164 8.58 -5.29 13.53
N SER A 165 9.38 -5.59 14.56
CA SER A 165 10.18 -6.81 14.60
C SER A 165 9.27 -8.04 14.70
N VAL A 166 9.44 -9.02 13.80
CA VAL A 166 8.75 -10.31 13.80
C VAL A 166 9.69 -11.47 14.12
N GLU A 167 10.99 -11.26 13.91
CA GLU A 167 12.04 -12.19 14.31
C GLU A 167 13.25 -11.38 14.79
N SER A 168 13.61 -11.57 16.06
CA SER A 168 14.72 -10.88 16.71
C SER A 168 15.24 -11.70 17.89
N GLY A 169 16.39 -11.31 18.43
CA GLY A 169 16.87 -11.76 19.74
C GLY A 169 15.92 -11.34 20.87
N ALA A 170 16.26 -11.74 22.09
CA ALA A 170 15.41 -11.47 23.26
C ALA A 170 15.30 -9.98 23.61
N GLU A 171 16.32 -9.19 23.29
CA GLU A 171 16.45 -7.78 23.66
C GLU A 171 15.42 -6.90 22.90
N HIS A 172 15.23 -7.16 21.61
CA HIS A 172 14.36 -6.33 20.75
C HIS A 172 13.08 -7.05 20.31
N LYS A 173 12.62 -8.00 21.12
CA LYS A 173 11.34 -8.67 20.86
C LYS A 173 10.18 -7.68 20.96
N ASN A 174 9.35 -7.62 19.92
CA ASN A 174 8.21 -6.69 19.76
C ASN A 174 8.60 -5.20 19.62
N THR A 175 9.84 -4.91 19.23
CA THR A 175 10.27 -3.54 18.91
C THR A 175 9.50 -3.03 17.69
N SER A 176 9.09 -1.77 17.74
CA SER A 176 8.33 -1.12 16.70
C SER A 176 8.88 0.27 16.42
N PHE A 177 8.95 0.63 15.14
CA PHE A 177 9.43 1.91 14.65
C PHE A 177 8.35 2.58 13.82
N THR A 178 8.27 3.91 13.91
CA THR A 178 7.49 4.72 12.97
C THR A 178 8.39 5.16 11.83
N LEU A 179 7.95 4.92 10.61
CA LEU A 179 8.66 5.33 9.41
C LEU A 179 7.78 6.24 8.56
N ILE A 180 8.42 7.04 7.71
CA ILE A 180 7.75 7.87 6.71
C ILE A 180 8.36 7.65 5.33
N ASN A 181 7.54 7.77 4.28
CA ASN A 181 8.05 7.90 2.92
C ASN A 181 8.70 9.29 2.79
N PRO A 182 10.03 9.40 2.58
CA PRO A 182 10.72 10.69 2.58
C PRO A 182 10.23 11.66 1.50
N TYR A 183 9.77 11.14 0.36
CA TYR A 183 9.30 11.94 -0.77
C TYR A 183 8.03 12.76 -0.46
N VAL A 184 7.31 12.43 0.61
CA VAL A 184 6.17 13.22 1.11
C VAL A 184 6.63 14.55 1.69
N LEU A 185 7.82 14.58 2.31
CA LEU A 185 8.40 15.77 2.94
C LEU A 185 9.38 16.48 2.00
N ARG A 186 10.22 15.71 1.33
CA ARG A 186 11.26 16.17 0.42
C ARG A 186 11.11 15.46 -0.92
N SER A 187 10.42 16.08 -1.87
CA SER A 187 10.24 15.54 -3.23
C SER A 187 11.56 15.38 -3.99
N ASP A 188 12.59 16.12 -3.57
CA ASP A 188 13.96 16.11 -4.10
C ASP A 188 14.89 15.12 -3.38
N TYR A 189 14.39 14.35 -2.38
CA TYR A 189 15.21 13.38 -1.66
C TYR A 189 15.80 12.36 -2.62
N SER A 190 17.12 12.30 -2.69
CA SER A 190 17.85 11.43 -3.61
C SER A 190 19.17 10.98 -3.01
N PHE A 191 19.56 9.75 -3.25
CA PHE A 191 20.86 9.21 -2.87
C PHE A 191 21.20 8.00 -3.74
N ASP A 192 22.49 7.75 -3.86
CA ASP A 192 22.98 6.54 -4.53
C ASP A 192 23.07 5.39 -3.52
N VAL A 193 22.46 4.24 -3.87
CA VAL A 193 22.63 3.03 -3.07
C VAL A 193 24.07 2.51 -3.25
N PRO A 194 24.89 2.49 -2.18
CA PRO A 194 26.28 2.03 -2.32
C PRO A 194 26.36 0.58 -2.82
N THR A 195 27.35 0.28 -3.67
CA THR A 195 27.51 -1.04 -4.31
C THR A 195 27.42 -2.23 -3.35
N PRO A 196 27.99 -2.19 -2.11
CA PRO A 196 27.84 -3.29 -1.17
C PRO A 196 26.37 -3.58 -0.81
N TYR A 197 25.53 -2.54 -0.70
CA TYR A 197 24.10 -2.69 -0.40
C TYR A 197 23.31 -3.14 -1.64
N GLN A 198 23.73 -2.71 -2.85
CA GLN A 198 23.13 -3.24 -4.10
C GLN A 198 23.28 -4.75 -4.18
N VAL A 199 24.49 -5.27 -3.89
CA VAL A 199 24.77 -6.71 -3.85
C VAL A 199 23.99 -7.39 -2.72
N LEU A 200 24.00 -6.81 -1.50
CA LEU A 200 23.36 -7.37 -0.33
C LEU A 200 21.85 -7.54 -0.49
N LEU A 201 21.20 -6.58 -1.16
CA LEU A 201 19.77 -6.55 -1.41
C LEU A 201 19.38 -7.13 -2.78
N ASP A 202 20.33 -7.63 -3.57
CA ASP A 202 20.13 -8.12 -4.95
C ASP A 202 19.38 -7.08 -5.82
N ILE A 203 19.89 -5.83 -5.80
CA ILE A 203 19.31 -4.73 -6.57
C ILE A 203 19.77 -4.82 -8.03
N ASN A 204 18.82 -4.77 -8.94
CA ASN A 204 19.05 -4.76 -10.39
C ASN A 204 17.96 -3.93 -11.09
N ASP A 205 18.06 -3.75 -12.40
CA ASP A 205 17.13 -2.92 -13.21
C ASP A 205 15.66 -3.31 -13.11
N ARG A 206 15.37 -4.51 -12.57
CA ARG A 206 14.01 -5.02 -12.37
C ARG A 206 13.58 -4.99 -10.90
N SER A 207 14.38 -4.37 -10.03
CA SER A 207 14.03 -4.25 -8.60
C SER A 207 12.93 -3.23 -8.41
N ASN A 208 12.02 -3.54 -7.50
CA ASN A 208 11.04 -2.59 -6.98
C ASN A 208 11.51 -2.17 -5.58
N LEU A 209 12.00 -0.94 -5.47
CA LEU A 209 12.56 -0.41 -4.24
C LEU A 209 11.55 0.51 -3.55
N ARG A 210 11.43 0.32 -2.24
CA ARG A 210 10.75 1.29 -1.35
C ARG A 210 11.78 1.89 -0.42
N VAL A 211 11.66 3.20 -0.21
CA VAL A 211 12.54 3.94 0.70
C VAL A 211 11.70 4.51 1.83
N TYR A 212 12.20 4.35 3.03
CA TYR A 212 11.61 4.90 4.24
C TYR A 212 12.68 5.56 5.10
N ASN A 213 12.28 6.53 5.90
CA ASN A 213 13.13 7.14 6.92
C ASN A 213 12.49 6.97 8.30
N MET A 214 13.33 6.70 9.30
CA MET A 214 12.88 6.59 10.69
C MET A 214 12.41 7.94 11.21
N VAL A 215 11.31 7.91 11.97
CA VAL A 215 10.74 9.07 12.65
C VAL A 215 10.98 8.94 14.13
N MET A 216 11.66 9.94 14.70
CA MET A 216 11.79 10.12 16.14
C MET A 216 10.59 10.93 16.61
N LEU A 217 9.65 10.26 17.28
CA LEU A 217 8.39 10.86 17.69
C LEU A 217 8.61 11.96 18.74
N GLY A 218 8.15 13.17 18.45
CA GLY A 218 8.05 14.30 19.36
C GLY A 218 6.71 14.36 20.08
N LYS A 219 6.44 15.45 20.80
CA LYS A 219 5.14 15.66 21.44
C LYS A 219 4.02 15.90 20.43
N THR A 220 4.37 16.44 19.27
CA THR A 220 3.47 16.65 18.12
C THR A 220 4.15 16.13 16.86
N ILE A 221 3.38 15.94 15.79
CA ILE A 221 3.92 15.53 14.48
C ILE A 221 4.98 16.55 14.00
N GLY A 222 4.72 17.85 14.13
CA GLY A 222 5.66 18.90 13.71
C GLY A 222 6.97 18.91 14.50
N GLU A 223 6.94 18.50 15.77
CA GLU A 223 8.15 18.39 16.61
C GLU A 223 8.92 17.07 16.40
N SER A 224 8.33 16.12 15.69
CA SER A 224 8.97 14.85 15.37
C SER A 224 10.12 15.07 14.39
N GLY A 225 11.20 14.33 14.57
CA GLY A 225 12.39 14.39 13.73
C GLY A 225 12.41 13.24 12.72
N VAL A 226 12.91 13.50 11.51
CA VAL A 226 13.12 12.47 10.49
C VAL A 226 14.62 12.29 10.25
N ASN A 227 15.07 11.04 10.21
CA ASN A 227 16.46 10.68 9.95
C ASN A 227 16.69 10.52 8.43
N PHE A 228 17.08 11.59 7.75
CA PHE A 228 17.35 11.55 6.30
C PHE A 228 18.71 10.98 5.94
N ILE A 229 19.67 10.90 6.90
CA ILE A 229 21.02 10.39 6.63
C ILE A 229 21.12 8.87 6.73
N ALA A 230 20.07 8.20 7.23
CA ALA A 230 20.07 6.75 7.38
C ALA A 230 18.78 6.11 6.85
N PRO A 231 18.54 6.16 5.51
CA PRO A 231 17.36 5.57 4.90
C PRO A 231 17.31 4.05 5.07
N ILE A 232 16.09 3.54 5.14
CA ILE A 232 15.76 2.12 5.04
C ILE A 232 15.38 1.84 3.59
N VAL A 233 16.11 0.96 2.93
CA VAL A 233 15.83 0.52 1.56
C VAL A 233 15.30 -0.90 1.58
N CYS A 234 14.12 -1.09 1.02
CA CYS A 234 13.45 -2.37 0.89
C CYS A 234 13.38 -2.77 -0.59
N ASN A 235 13.89 -3.96 -0.94
CA ASN A 235 13.65 -4.58 -2.23
C ASN A 235 12.41 -5.47 -2.12
N VAL A 236 11.28 -4.97 -2.64
CA VAL A 236 9.97 -5.64 -2.55
C VAL A 236 9.94 -6.93 -3.38
N LYS A 237 10.78 -7.03 -4.41
CA LYS A 237 10.82 -8.20 -5.29
C LYS A 237 11.27 -9.46 -4.58
N ASN A 238 12.23 -9.34 -3.65
CA ASN A 238 12.81 -10.47 -2.92
C ASN A 238 12.62 -10.38 -1.40
N ASN A 239 11.85 -9.39 -0.92
CA ASN A 239 11.54 -9.16 0.49
C ASN A 239 12.80 -9.02 1.37
N THR A 240 13.78 -8.25 0.91
CA THR A 240 14.98 -7.91 1.68
C THR A 240 15.02 -6.42 2.00
N MET A 241 15.64 -6.07 3.11
CA MET A 241 15.86 -4.68 3.50
C MET A 241 17.20 -4.46 4.20
N ALA A 242 17.65 -3.22 4.15
CA ALA A 242 18.80 -2.74 4.92
C ALA A 242 18.61 -1.27 5.33
N GLN A 243 19.17 -0.89 6.47
CA GLN A 243 19.41 0.51 6.76
C GLN A 243 20.76 0.90 6.15
N ILE A 244 20.74 1.95 5.34
CA ILE A 244 21.94 2.49 4.68
C ILE A 244 22.36 3.76 5.42
N VAL A 245 23.61 3.84 5.85
CA VAL A 245 24.14 5.07 6.42
C VAL A 245 24.88 5.83 5.33
N LEU A 246 24.35 7.00 4.97
CA LEU A 246 24.96 7.90 3.98
C LEU A 246 26.13 8.64 4.62
N ASP A 247 27.19 8.93 3.84
CA ASP A 247 28.30 9.77 4.35
C ASP A 247 27.85 11.23 4.46
N PRO A 248 27.86 11.83 5.64
CA PRO A 248 27.46 13.24 5.82
C PRO A 248 28.30 14.24 5.04
N LYS A 249 29.46 13.84 4.52
CA LYS A 249 30.30 14.68 3.66
C LYS A 249 29.76 14.78 2.25
N ASP A 250 29.14 13.71 1.76
CA ASP A 250 28.57 13.64 0.42
C ASP A 250 27.11 14.12 0.39
N TYR A 251 26.42 14.04 1.54
CA TYR A 251 25.00 14.39 1.70
C TYR A 251 24.82 15.44 2.82
N VAL A 252 25.46 16.59 2.65
CA VAL A 252 25.50 17.68 3.65
C VAL A 252 24.12 18.29 3.94
N GLU A 253 23.18 18.14 3.02
CA GLU A 253 21.79 18.59 3.11
C GLU A 253 20.90 17.68 3.96
N TYR A 254 21.40 16.49 4.37
CA TYR A 254 20.63 15.53 5.16
C TYR A 254 21.15 15.46 6.60
N SER A 255 20.24 15.37 7.55
CA SER A 255 20.57 15.23 8.97
C SER A 255 19.81 14.09 9.64
N GLN A 256 20.22 13.75 10.88
CA GLN A 256 19.63 12.67 11.66
C GLN A 256 18.27 13.02 12.27
N ALA A 257 17.90 14.30 12.37
CA ALA A 257 16.74 14.73 13.13
C ALA A 257 16.12 16.03 12.57
N GLU A 258 15.80 16.06 11.28
CA GLU A 258 15.11 17.21 10.72
C GLU A 258 13.64 17.22 11.15
N LYS A 259 13.20 18.34 11.71
CA LYS A 259 11.81 18.47 12.17
C LYS A 259 10.83 18.45 11.01
N ILE A 260 9.76 17.69 11.17
CA ILE A 260 8.66 17.62 10.18
C ILE A 260 8.07 19.01 9.93
N SER A 261 7.99 19.88 10.96
CA SER A 261 7.51 21.25 10.83
C SER A 261 8.27 22.09 9.77
N ASN A 262 9.50 21.73 9.45
CA ASN A 262 10.29 22.44 8.43
C ASN A 262 9.74 22.22 7.01
N PHE A 263 8.89 21.21 6.82
CA PHE A 263 8.31 20.82 5.54
C PHE A 263 6.80 21.05 5.46
N LEU A 264 6.18 21.50 6.56
CA LEU A 264 4.76 21.87 6.61
C LEU A 264 4.66 23.37 6.33
N SER A 265 4.59 23.76 5.08
CA SER A 265 4.33 25.14 4.63
C SER A 265 2.85 25.36 4.36
#